data_75d5c52b077eb983cab9ea608c94f319
#
_entry.id   75d5c52b077eb983cab9ea608c94f319
#
_cell.length_a   1.000
_cell.length_b   1.000
_cell.length_c   1.000
_cell.angle_alpha   90.00
_cell.angle_beta   90.00
_cell.angle_gamma   90.00
#
_symmetry.space_group_name_H-M   'P 1'
#
loop_
_entity.id
_entity.type
_entity.pdbx_description
1 polymer ?
#
loop_
_entity_poly.entity_id
_entity_poly.type
_entity_poly.pdbx_seq_one_letter_code
_entity_poly.pdbx_strand_id
1 'polypeptide(L)'
;MVLNSKIPIFIAALLIAISCGQSKDLKNSNPSKAGFDEERLKRIDTMIQGCVDRKEVPGAVGILIKDGKIGYHKAFGWADIESKKPLKKDTLFRIASMSKLITTVAALQLFEKAEYNMYTELGSILPEFKEQTVLESWDGKKQAFVTQLAKKKIRMNQLFTHTSGIVYPIFTYKGRAGYMKEKIIDAWPGEDISLEENIKRLAGVPLAHEPGEGNTYGMNMDVLGRVIEVLDGRPFAKYMREELFRPLKMKDTGFAVPKNKWNRVSSVYTTKDGKLALFDESVFDEKAPNNKPEWWKRNPDKIALGGAGLISTAIDYALFLQMLVNGGELDGKRILGRKTVNMISRGIHQSNPESSTASGLSVSVVINSEKHLHPESQGSFNGGGYFYTSFWVDPKEKFVGILLSQINPGYSQLAGNFKLMGYSALK
;
A
#
# COMPACT_ATOMS: atom_id res chain seq x y z
N MET A 1 29.45 -16.37 -79.92
CA MET A 1 29.98 -16.76 -78.61
C MET A 1 29.15 -16.12 -77.56
N VAL A 2 28.14 -16.83 -77.07
CA VAL A 2 27.13 -16.27 -76.14
C VAL A 2 27.44 -16.84 -74.75
N LEU A 3 27.84 -16.00 -73.79
CA LEU A 3 28.04 -16.41 -72.39
C LEU A 3 26.72 -16.28 -71.64
N ASN A 4 26.19 -17.43 -71.23
CA ASN A 4 25.07 -17.54 -70.28
C ASN A 4 25.62 -17.45 -68.85
N SER A 5 25.37 -16.31 -68.15
CA SER A 5 25.61 -16.20 -66.70
C SER A 5 24.34 -16.51 -65.92
N LYS A 6 24.29 -17.65 -65.29
CA LYS A 6 23.24 -18.00 -64.30
C LYS A 6 23.58 -17.37 -62.94
N ILE A 7 22.75 -16.43 -62.50
CA ILE A 7 22.81 -15.85 -61.14
C ILE A 7 22.03 -16.78 -60.21
N PRO A 8 22.62 -17.30 -59.10
CA PRO A 8 21.87 -18.05 -58.13
C PRO A 8 21.07 -17.13 -57.22
N ILE A 9 19.76 -17.29 -57.20
CA ILE A 9 18.85 -16.60 -56.25
C ILE A 9 19.04 -17.30 -54.89
N PHE A 10 19.72 -16.61 -53.97
CA PHE A 10 19.72 -16.96 -52.53
C PHE A 10 18.38 -16.57 -51.91
N ILE A 11 17.51 -17.53 -51.65
CA ILE A 11 16.31 -17.37 -50.80
C ILE A 11 16.81 -17.32 -49.37
N ALA A 12 16.93 -16.12 -48.80
CA ALA A 12 17.14 -15.93 -47.36
C ALA A 12 15.83 -16.25 -46.62
N ALA A 13 15.75 -17.44 -46.04
CA ALA A 13 14.67 -17.80 -45.13
C ALA A 13 14.78 -16.94 -43.89
N LEU A 14 13.90 -15.93 -43.77
CA LEU A 14 13.74 -15.09 -42.59
C LEU A 14 13.08 -15.93 -41.48
N LEU A 15 13.88 -16.52 -40.61
CA LEU A 15 13.42 -17.15 -39.37
C LEU A 15 12.87 -16.03 -38.46
N ILE A 16 11.57 -15.78 -38.51
CA ILE A 16 10.86 -15.02 -37.53
C ILE A 16 10.89 -15.86 -36.25
N ALA A 17 11.85 -15.57 -35.37
CA ALA A 17 11.82 -16.04 -33.99
C ALA A 17 10.57 -15.44 -33.33
N ILE A 18 9.47 -16.19 -33.31
CA ILE A 18 8.33 -15.89 -32.47
C ILE A 18 8.84 -16.03 -31.05
N SER A 19 9.31 -14.91 -30.50
CA SER A 19 9.50 -14.75 -29.06
C SER A 19 8.14 -15.05 -28.43
N CYS A 20 7.99 -16.26 -27.90
CA CYS A 20 6.86 -16.64 -27.08
C CYS A 20 6.93 -15.78 -25.81
N GLY A 21 6.46 -14.53 -25.91
CA GLY A 21 6.35 -13.63 -24.79
C GLY A 21 5.47 -14.33 -23.75
N GLN A 22 6.07 -14.69 -22.61
CA GLN A 22 5.30 -15.19 -21.47
C GLN A 22 4.19 -14.19 -21.21
N SER A 23 2.94 -14.68 -21.19
CA SER A 23 1.78 -13.86 -20.84
C SER A 23 2.05 -13.18 -19.50
N LYS A 24 2.02 -11.85 -19.47
CA LYS A 24 2.21 -11.04 -18.26
C LYS A 24 0.94 -10.96 -17.41
N ASP A 25 -0.07 -11.73 -17.76
CA ASP A 25 -1.38 -11.71 -17.11
C ASP A 25 -1.37 -12.55 -15.84
N LEU A 26 -2.15 -12.13 -14.85
CA LEU A 26 -2.40 -12.89 -13.64
C LEU A 26 -3.45 -13.97 -13.92
N LYS A 27 -3.10 -15.26 -13.72
CA LYS A 27 -3.96 -16.39 -14.04
C LYS A 27 -4.09 -17.38 -12.89
N ASN A 28 -5.28 -17.92 -12.68
CA ASN A 28 -5.46 -19.07 -11.81
C ASN A 28 -4.72 -20.29 -12.41
N SER A 29 -4.09 -21.07 -11.56
CA SER A 29 -3.34 -22.25 -11.96
C SER A 29 -3.47 -23.36 -10.91
N ASN A 30 -3.28 -24.59 -11.33
CA ASN A 30 -3.01 -25.67 -10.39
C ASN A 30 -1.72 -25.35 -9.61
N PRO A 31 -1.68 -25.55 -8.28
CA PRO A 31 -0.53 -25.21 -7.45
C PRO A 31 0.80 -25.77 -8.00
N SER A 32 0.84 -27.03 -8.38
CA SER A 32 2.05 -27.66 -8.91
C SER A 32 2.54 -27.02 -10.22
N LYS A 33 1.61 -26.64 -11.12
CA LYS A 33 1.90 -25.92 -12.37
C LYS A 33 2.28 -24.45 -12.13
N ALA A 34 1.91 -23.92 -10.97
CA ALA A 34 2.31 -22.58 -10.52
C ALA A 34 3.67 -22.59 -9.80
N GLY A 35 4.33 -23.74 -9.63
CA GLY A 35 5.63 -23.84 -8.97
C GLY A 35 5.56 -24.06 -7.45
N PHE A 36 4.42 -24.56 -6.94
CA PHE A 36 4.26 -24.85 -5.52
C PHE A 36 4.19 -26.36 -5.23
N ASP A 37 4.67 -26.73 -4.06
CA ASP A 37 4.44 -28.04 -3.45
C ASP A 37 3.06 -28.06 -2.79
N GLU A 38 2.18 -28.93 -3.27
CA GLU A 38 0.77 -28.99 -2.83
C GLU A 38 0.63 -29.44 -1.37
N GLU A 39 1.47 -30.35 -0.89
CA GLU A 39 1.43 -30.81 0.50
C GLU A 39 1.87 -29.71 1.47
N ARG A 40 2.85 -28.91 1.08
CA ARG A 40 3.28 -27.76 1.88
C ARG A 40 2.21 -26.67 1.90
N LEU A 41 1.48 -26.44 0.80
CA LEU A 41 0.34 -25.51 0.80
C LEU A 41 -0.79 -25.98 1.72
N LYS A 42 -1.04 -27.29 1.88
CA LYS A 42 -2.03 -27.80 2.84
C LYS A 42 -1.68 -27.45 4.29
N ARG A 43 -0.40 -27.32 4.62
CA ARG A 43 0.04 -26.89 5.95
C ARG A 43 -0.40 -25.44 6.24
N ILE A 44 -0.45 -24.58 5.18
CA ILE A 44 -0.97 -23.22 5.29
C ILE A 44 -2.46 -23.25 5.66
N ASP A 45 -3.24 -24.12 5.02
CA ASP A 45 -4.66 -24.28 5.36
C ASP A 45 -4.86 -24.63 6.83
N THR A 46 -4.11 -25.63 7.31
CA THR A 46 -4.17 -26.08 8.73
C THR A 46 -3.75 -24.94 9.67
N MET A 47 -2.72 -24.19 9.33
CA MET A 47 -2.22 -23.08 10.15
C MET A 47 -3.23 -21.94 10.22
N ILE A 48 -3.82 -21.51 9.10
CA ILE A 48 -4.82 -20.42 9.09
C ILE A 48 -6.08 -20.87 9.83
N GLN A 49 -6.60 -22.08 9.54
CA GLN A 49 -7.77 -22.61 10.23
C GLN A 49 -7.53 -22.72 11.73
N GLY A 50 -6.35 -23.19 12.15
CA GLY A 50 -5.98 -23.26 13.56
C GLY A 50 -5.99 -21.88 14.26
N CYS A 51 -5.56 -20.81 13.60
CA CYS A 51 -5.66 -19.45 14.16
C CYS A 51 -7.13 -18.99 14.30
N VAL A 52 -8.00 -19.36 13.36
CA VAL A 52 -9.44 -19.10 13.45
C VAL A 52 -10.08 -19.88 14.58
N ASP A 53 -9.78 -21.18 14.70
CA ASP A 53 -10.34 -22.06 15.71
C ASP A 53 -9.95 -21.64 17.14
N ARG A 54 -8.70 -21.17 17.31
CA ARG A 54 -8.20 -20.59 18.56
C ARG A 54 -8.67 -19.15 18.81
N LYS A 55 -9.47 -18.59 17.89
CA LYS A 55 -9.98 -17.21 17.96
C LYS A 55 -8.88 -16.14 18.03
N GLU A 56 -7.74 -16.38 17.42
CA GLU A 56 -6.66 -15.39 17.28
C GLU A 56 -7.00 -14.34 16.22
N VAL A 57 -7.76 -14.72 15.18
CA VAL A 57 -8.29 -13.86 14.13
C VAL A 57 -9.74 -14.26 13.81
N PRO A 58 -10.58 -13.32 13.33
CA PRO A 58 -11.96 -13.67 12.92
C PRO A 58 -11.97 -14.55 11.67
N GLY A 59 -11.02 -14.35 10.80
CA GLY A 59 -10.82 -15.04 9.54
C GLY A 59 -9.71 -14.39 8.73
N ALA A 60 -9.28 -15.04 7.65
CA ALA A 60 -8.29 -14.50 6.74
C ALA A 60 -8.50 -14.97 5.29
N VAL A 61 -8.11 -14.11 4.35
CA VAL A 61 -7.92 -14.47 2.93
C VAL A 61 -6.45 -14.43 2.62
N GLY A 62 -5.92 -15.57 2.12
CA GLY A 62 -4.54 -15.69 1.66
C GLY A 62 -4.46 -15.90 0.15
N ILE A 63 -3.49 -15.25 -0.50
CA ILE A 63 -3.17 -15.46 -1.92
C ILE A 63 -1.65 -15.55 -2.11
N LEU A 64 -1.20 -16.55 -2.90
CA LEU A 64 0.21 -16.72 -3.30
C LEU A 64 0.29 -16.82 -4.83
N ILE A 65 1.22 -16.06 -5.40
CA ILE A 65 1.42 -15.92 -6.84
C ILE A 65 2.89 -16.15 -7.15
N LYS A 66 3.17 -17.05 -8.08
CA LYS A 66 4.52 -17.32 -8.59
C LYS A 66 4.51 -17.22 -10.12
N ASP A 67 5.40 -16.42 -10.68
CA ASP A 67 5.50 -16.20 -12.13
C ASP A 67 4.17 -15.84 -12.82
N GLY A 68 3.35 -14.98 -12.19
CA GLY A 68 2.04 -14.56 -12.69
C GLY A 68 0.93 -15.61 -12.55
N LYS A 69 1.19 -16.72 -11.86
CA LYS A 69 0.22 -17.79 -11.62
C LYS A 69 -0.23 -17.82 -10.17
N ILE A 70 -1.53 -17.72 -9.95
CA ILE A 70 -2.14 -17.89 -8.63
C ILE A 70 -2.16 -19.38 -8.32
N GLY A 71 -1.26 -19.83 -7.44
CA GLY A 71 -1.20 -21.22 -6.97
C GLY A 71 -1.97 -21.45 -5.68
N TYR A 72 -2.27 -20.37 -4.95
CA TYR A 72 -3.05 -20.43 -3.71
C TYR A 72 -3.96 -19.19 -3.63
N HIS A 73 -5.25 -19.41 -3.38
CA HIS A 73 -6.22 -18.35 -3.07
C HIS A 73 -7.36 -18.96 -2.26
N LYS A 74 -7.34 -18.76 -0.94
CA LYS A 74 -8.32 -19.36 -0.03
C LYS A 74 -8.79 -18.37 1.02
N ALA A 75 -9.98 -18.62 1.57
CA ALA A 75 -10.63 -17.86 2.62
C ALA A 75 -11.00 -18.79 3.76
N PHE A 76 -10.80 -18.36 5.01
CA PHE A 76 -11.06 -19.11 6.24
C PHE A 76 -11.77 -18.22 7.26
N GLY A 77 -12.68 -18.80 8.05
CA GLY A 77 -13.37 -18.10 9.12
C GLY A 77 -14.47 -17.16 8.65
N TRP A 78 -14.65 -16.06 9.36
CA TRP A 78 -15.82 -15.22 9.31
C TRP A 78 -15.51 -13.80 8.85
N ALA A 79 -16.35 -13.28 7.97
CA ALA A 79 -16.41 -11.85 7.65
C ALA A 79 -17.17 -11.07 8.74
N ASP A 80 -18.08 -11.75 9.42
CA ASP A 80 -18.84 -11.25 10.56
C ASP A 80 -19.24 -12.44 11.43
N ILE A 81 -18.73 -12.47 12.66
CA ILE A 81 -18.93 -13.61 13.59
C ILE A 81 -20.35 -13.59 14.12
N GLU A 82 -20.88 -12.43 14.46
CA GLU A 82 -22.18 -12.24 15.11
C GLU A 82 -23.31 -12.74 14.20
N SER A 83 -23.24 -12.38 12.91
CA SER A 83 -24.21 -12.84 11.90
C SER A 83 -23.85 -14.17 11.26
N LYS A 84 -22.76 -14.82 11.71
CA LYS A 84 -22.22 -16.07 11.14
C LYS A 84 -21.97 -15.99 9.62
N LYS A 85 -21.55 -14.84 9.15
CA LYS A 85 -21.29 -14.59 7.75
C LYS A 85 -19.89 -15.10 7.39
N PRO A 86 -19.76 -16.10 6.49
CA PRO A 86 -18.46 -16.66 6.15
C PRO A 86 -17.61 -15.64 5.36
N LEU A 87 -16.30 -15.68 5.58
CA LEU A 87 -15.35 -14.96 4.76
C LEU A 87 -15.28 -15.61 3.37
N LYS A 88 -15.24 -14.78 2.33
CA LYS A 88 -15.13 -15.21 0.93
C LYS A 88 -13.90 -14.59 0.28
N LYS A 89 -13.44 -15.20 -0.82
CA LYS A 89 -12.29 -14.71 -1.60
C LYS A 89 -12.49 -13.28 -2.14
N ASP A 90 -13.72 -12.87 -2.34
CA ASP A 90 -14.15 -11.54 -2.83
C ASP A 90 -14.60 -10.60 -1.71
N THR A 91 -14.36 -10.95 -0.44
CA THR A 91 -14.64 -10.06 0.69
C THR A 91 -13.83 -8.78 0.57
N LEU A 92 -14.46 -7.66 0.91
CA LEU A 92 -13.89 -6.32 0.91
C LEU A 92 -13.24 -6.02 2.26
N PHE A 93 -11.99 -5.58 2.22
CA PHE A 93 -11.18 -5.29 3.40
C PHE A 93 -10.79 -3.81 3.45
N ARG A 94 -10.79 -3.24 4.64
CA ARG A 94 -10.12 -1.97 4.92
C ARG A 94 -8.62 -2.23 4.88
N ILE A 95 -7.94 -1.81 3.81
CA ILE A 95 -6.51 -2.12 3.63
C ILE A 95 -5.58 -1.11 4.30
N ALA A 96 -6.14 -0.04 4.85
CA ALA A 96 -5.41 0.99 5.60
C ALA A 96 -4.07 1.36 4.92
N SER A 97 -2.93 1.24 5.60
CA SER A 97 -1.63 1.68 5.10
C SER A 97 -1.13 0.95 3.85
N MET A 98 -1.75 -0.16 3.44
CA MET A 98 -1.47 -0.72 2.12
C MET A 98 -1.89 0.23 0.97
N SER A 99 -2.73 1.23 1.25
CA SER A 99 -3.06 2.34 0.33
C SER A 99 -1.83 3.12 -0.12
N LYS A 100 -0.81 3.23 0.75
CA LYS A 100 0.36 4.07 0.52
C LYS A 100 1.15 3.69 -0.73
N LEU A 101 1.34 2.40 -0.96
CA LEU A 101 2.06 1.94 -2.15
C LEU A 101 1.28 2.25 -3.43
N ILE A 102 -0.05 2.16 -3.39
CA ILE A 102 -0.90 2.51 -4.54
C ILE A 102 -0.82 4.02 -4.83
N THR A 103 -0.88 4.86 -3.78
CA THR A 103 -0.70 6.33 -3.89
C THR A 103 0.70 6.69 -4.40
N THR A 104 1.73 5.98 -3.92
CA THR A 104 3.10 6.12 -4.41
C THR A 104 3.18 5.89 -5.93
N VAL A 105 2.57 4.81 -6.42
CA VAL A 105 2.55 4.51 -7.87
C VAL A 105 1.84 5.60 -8.65
N ALA A 106 0.71 6.11 -8.14
CA ALA A 106 -0.01 7.22 -8.77
C ALA A 106 0.84 8.50 -8.86
N ALA A 107 1.54 8.86 -7.79
CA ALA A 107 2.44 10.02 -7.80
C ALA A 107 3.63 9.81 -8.77
N LEU A 108 4.17 8.57 -8.84
CA LEU A 108 5.24 8.24 -9.77
C LEU A 108 4.83 8.32 -11.25
N GLN A 109 3.55 8.19 -11.58
CA GLN A 109 3.07 8.44 -12.95
C GLN A 109 3.26 9.91 -13.36
N LEU A 110 3.04 10.85 -12.44
CA LEU A 110 3.28 12.28 -12.69
C LEU A 110 4.79 12.60 -12.70
N PHE A 111 5.58 11.91 -11.87
CA PHE A 111 7.05 11.99 -11.95
C PHE A 111 7.57 11.56 -13.34
N GLU A 112 7.05 10.47 -13.93
CA GLU A 112 7.42 10.03 -15.27
C GLU A 112 7.01 11.01 -16.38
N LYS A 113 5.94 11.79 -16.15
CA LYS A 113 5.52 12.88 -17.04
C LYS A 113 6.35 14.15 -16.86
N ALA A 114 7.35 14.14 -15.97
CA ALA A 114 8.18 15.28 -15.60
C ALA A 114 7.40 16.48 -15.00
N GLU A 115 6.20 16.24 -14.44
CA GLU A 115 5.44 17.28 -13.75
C GLU A 115 6.15 17.79 -12.48
N TYR A 116 7.03 16.97 -11.92
CA TYR A 116 7.96 17.30 -10.84
C TYR A 116 9.17 16.37 -10.86
N ASN A 117 10.22 16.72 -10.13
CA ASN A 117 11.34 15.82 -9.81
C ASN A 117 11.41 15.56 -8.31
N MET A 118 12.21 14.58 -7.89
CA MET A 118 12.30 14.16 -6.48
C MET A 118 12.85 15.27 -5.54
N TYR A 119 13.51 16.27 -6.06
CA TYR A 119 14.07 17.40 -5.29
C TYR A 119 13.21 18.66 -5.40
N THR A 120 12.12 18.65 -6.16
CA THR A 120 11.14 19.75 -6.22
C THR A 120 10.66 20.07 -4.82
N GLU A 121 10.68 21.34 -4.44
CA GLU A 121 10.16 21.81 -3.16
C GLU A 121 8.63 21.70 -3.14
N LEU A 122 8.08 21.09 -2.10
CA LEU A 122 6.64 20.93 -1.96
C LEU A 122 5.89 22.25 -2.02
N GLY A 123 6.43 23.30 -1.41
CA GLY A 123 5.87 24.66 -1.40
C GLY A 123 5.74 25.30 -2.77
N SER A 124 6.43 24.80 -3.82
CA SER A 124 6.24 25.28 -5.19
C SER A 124 4.99 24.71 -5.86
N ILE A 125 4.48 23.56 -5.36
CA ILE A 125 3.27 22.90 -5.85
C ILE A 125 2.09 23.20 -4.92
N LEU A 126 2.31 23.14 -3.60
CA LEU A 126 1.35 23.42 -2.55
C LEU A 126 1.83 24.63 -1.74
N PRO A 127 1.40 25.85 -2.08
CA PRO A 127 1.90 27.10 -1.46
C PRO A 127 1.77 27.14 0.07
N GLU A 128 0.80 26.43 0.64
CA GLU A 128 0.60 26.30 2.09
C GLU A 128 1.78 25.65 2.82
N PHE A 129 2.65 24.90 2.11
CA PHE A 129 3.88 24.32 2.65
C PHE A 129 5.14 25.15 2.37
N LYS A 130 5.00 26.39 1.88
CA LYS A 130 6.15 27.22 1.52
C LYS A 130 6.96 27.66 2.76
N GLU A 131 6.28 27.92 3.87
CA GLU A 131 6.91 28.34 5.12
C GLU A 131 6.37 27.47 6.26
N GLN A 132 7.17 26.50 6.67
CA GLN A 132 6.81 25.56 7.72
C GLN A 132 7.53 25.90 9.02
N THR A 133 6.94 25.47 10.14
CA THR A 133 7.57 25.51 11.45
C THR A 133 7.89 24.10 11.95
N VAL A 134 8.85 24.00 12.87
CA VAL A 134 9.21 22.76 13.55
C VAL A 134 8.81 22.87 15.02
N LEU A 135 8.26 21.79 15.56
CA LEU A 135 7.81 21.70 16.95
C LEU A 135 8.99 21.63 17.90
N GLU A 136 9.15 22.61 18.77
CA GLU A 136 10.07 22.56 19.90
C GLU A 136 9.41 21.90 21.13
N SER A 137 8.21 22.41 21.51
CA SER A 137 7.45 21.89 22.64
C SER A 137 5.97 22.22 22.54
N TRP A 138 5.18 21.64 23.44
CA TRP A 138 3.78 22.00 23.66
C TRP A 138 3.63 22.70 25.01
N ASP A 139 3.15 23.96 25.01
CA ASP A 139 2.79 24.69 26.23
C ASP A 139 1.36 24.30 26.64
N GLY A 140 1.25 23.39 27.60
CA GLY A 140 -0.04 22.92 28.10
C GLY A 140 -0.86 24.01 28.85
N LYS A 141 -0.20 25.05 29.38
CA LYS A 141 -0.89 26.18 30.05
C LYS A 141 -1.54 27.09 29.01
N LYS A 142 -0.79 27.46 27.99
CA LYS A 142 -1.28 28.33 26.90
C LYS A 142 -2.06 27.56 25.86
N GLN A 143 -2.04 26.22 25.89
CA GLN A 143 -2.63 25.35 24.86
C GLN A 143 -2.13 25.71 23.46
N ALA A 144 -0.82 25.92 23.31
CA ALA A 144 -0.17 26.37 22.09
C ALA A 144 1.10 25.60 21.77
N PHE A 145 1.42 25.46 20.49
CA PHE A 145 2.72 24.98 20.04
C PHE A 145 3.80 26.03 20.29
N VAL A 146 4.95 25.62 20.79
CA VAL A 146 6.19 26.39 20.77
C VAL A 146 6.98 25.90 19.57
N THR A 147 7.28 26.78 18.63
CA THR A 147 7.85 26.43 17.34
C THR A 147 8.98 27.35 16.94
N GLN A 148 9.85 26.88 16.03
CA GLN A 148 10.79 27.69 15.27
C GLN A 148 10.53 27.54 13.76
N LEU A 149 10.98 28.49 12.94
CA LEU A 149 10.92 28.35 11.49
C LEU A 149 11.78 27.18 11.04
N ALA A 150 11.26 26.37 10.13
CA ALA A 150 12.04 25.30 9.50
C ALA A 150 13.19 25.90 8.68
N LYS A 151 14.40 25.39 8.89
CA LYS A 151 15.61 25.81 8.16
C LYS A 151 15.66 25.23 6.74
N LYS A 152 14.94 24.15 6.53
CA LYS A 152 14.91 23.39 5.25
C LYS A 152 13.49 23.35 4.70
N LYS A 153 13.38 23.37 3.37
CA LYS A 153 12.08 23.18 2.70
C LYS A 153 11.79 21.70 2.53
N ILE A 154 10.51 21.32 2.58
CA ILE A 154 10.09 19.95 2.28
C ILE A 154 10.28 19.70 0.78
N ARG A 155 10.87 18.56 0.43
CA ARG A 155 11.04 18.09 -0.96
C ARG A 155 10.20 16.85 -1.23
N MET A 156 9.87 16.63 -2.50
CA MET A 156 9.00 15.52 -2.92
C MET A 156 9.49 14.14 -2.47
N ASN A 157 10.81 13.83 -2.56
CA ASN A 157 11.36 12.56 -2.09
C ASN A 157 11.11 12.29 -0.60
N GLN A 158 11.01 13.33 0.22
CA GLN A 158 10.79 13.20 1.67
C GLN A 158 9.36 12.76 2.00
N LEU A 159 8.39 13.02 1.13
CA LEU A 159 7.04 12.49 1.26
C LEU A 159 7.02 10.97 1.11
N PHE A 160 7.71 10.43 0.09
CA PHE A 160 7.77 8.98 -0.17
C PHE A 160 8.48 8.19 0.93
N THR A 161 9.41 8.83 1.64
CA THR A 161 10.28 8.20 2.65
C THR A 161 9.91 8.52 4.09
N HIS A 162 8.84 9.29 4.32
CA HIS A 162 8.43 9.76 5.65
C HIS A 162 9.52 10.56 6.39
N THR A 163 10.33 11.32 5.66
CA THR A 163 11.40 12.15 6.22
C THR A 163 11.08 13.65 6.16
N SER A 164 9.85 14.03 5.80
CA SER A 164 9.41 15.42 5.72
C SER A 164 9.18 16.12 7.07
N GLY A 165 8.98 15.35 8.15
CA GLY A 165 8.51 15.86 9.45
C GLY A 165 7.01 15.97 9.59
N ILE A 166 6.22 15.72 8.54
CA ILE A 166 4.74 15.69 8.58
C ILE A 166 4.28 14.56 9.49
N VAL A 167 3.32 14.84 10.37
CA VAL A 167 2.83 13.91 11.40
C VAL A 167 1.54 13.19 10.98
N TYR A 168 1.21 12.13 11.73
CA TYR A 168 -0.14 11.62 11.91
C TYR A 168 -0.62 12.03 13.30
N PRO A 169 -1.62 12.93 13.46
CA PRO A 169 -2.16 13.31 14.76
C PRO A 169 -2.52 12.11 15.65
N ILE A 170 -3.11 11.07 15.09
CA ILE A 170 -3.51 9.87 15.83
C ILE A 170 -2.31 9.11 16.45
N PHE A 171 -1.11 9.17 15.85
CA PHE A 171 0.10 8.48 16.33
C PHE A 171 1.11 9.40 17.00
N THR A 172 0.87 10.72 16.99
CA THR A 172 1.81 11.71 17.54
C THR A 172 1.57 11.88 19.02
N TYR A 173 2.61 11.72 19.84
CA TYR A 173 2.53 11.93 21.29
C TYR A 173 2.90 13.36 21.70
N LYS A 174 4.03 13.88 21.20
CA LYS A 174 4.47 15.24 21.49
C LYS A 174 3.56 16.25 20.77
N GLY A 175 2.94 17.15 21.53
CA GLY A 175 2.03 18.16 20.97
C GLY A 175 0.66 17.64 20.49
N ARG A 176 0.30 16.39 20.82
CA ARG A 176 -0.95 15.75 20.37
C ARG A 176 -2.18 16.62 20.58
N ALA A 177 -2.32 17.22 21.77
CA ALA A 177 -3.46 18.07 22.10
C ALA A 177 -3.62 19.24 21.10
N GLY A 178 -2.51 19.82 20.63
CA GLY A 178 -2.52 20.86 19.60
C GLY A 178 -2.96 20.32 18.24
N TYR A 179 -2.37 19.23 17.78
CA TYR A 179 -2.75 18.62 16.49
C TYR A 179 -4.23 18.23 16.44
N MET A 180 -4.78 17.72 17.54
CA MET A 180 -6.19 17.34 17.64
C MET A 180 -7.15 18.52 17.54
N LYS A 181 -6.75 19.73 18.01
CA LYS A 181 -7.56 20.96 17.91
C LYS A 181 -7.79 21.41 16.47
N GLU A 182 -6.83 21.14 15.58
CA GLU A 182 -6.88 21.58 14.19
C GLU A 182 -7.84 20.73 13.32
N LYS A 183 -8.53 19.77 13.92
CA LYS A 183 -9.54 18.93 13.26
C LYS A 183 -9.03 18.27 11.97
N ILE A 184 -7.74 17.88 11.96
CA ILE A 184 -7.14 17.18 10.83
C ILE A 184 -7.74 15.79 10.76
N ILE A 185 -8.21 15.41 9.58
CA ILE A 185 -8.66 14.04 9.28
C ILE A 185 -7.45 13.27 8.78
N ASP A 186 -6.96 12.34 9.58
CA ASP A 186 -5.66 11.72 9.34
C ASP A 186 -5.71 10.25 8.84
N ALA A 187 -6.89 9.64 8.81
CA ALA A 187 -7.03 8.27 8.31
C ALA A 187 -8.37 8.00 7.59
N TRP A 188 -9.50 8.26 8.26
CA TRP A 188 -10.82 7.85 7.78
C TRP A 188 -11.81 9.00 7.88
N PRO A 189 -12.27 9.57 6.77
CA PRO A 189 -13.06 10.80 6.77
C PRO A 189 -14.32 10.71 7.63
N GLY A 190 -14.43 11.58 8.64
CA GLY A 190 -15.60 11.79 9.47
C GLY A 190 -16.49 12.96 9.01
N GLU A 191 -15.93 13.85 8.20
CA GLU A 191 -16.58 15.06 7.68
C GLU A 191 -16.51 15.11 6.16
N ASP A 192 -17.40 15.86 5.54
CA ASP A 192 -17.42 16.13 4.10
C ASP A 192 -16.68 17.43 3.77
N ILE A 193 -15.38 17.45 4.04
CA ILE A 193 -14.47 18.53 3.60
C ILE A 193 -13.71 18.09 2.34
N SER A 194 -13.07 19.02 1.67
CA SER A 194 -12.19 18.67 0.55
C SER A 194 -10.82 18.16 1.04
N LEU A 195 -10.13 17.38 0.20
CA LEU A 195 -8.74 17.01 0.48
C LEU A 195 -7.88 18.27 0.62
N GLU A 196 -8.10 19.28 -0.22
CA GLU A 196 -7.44 20.59 -0.13
C GLU A 196 -7.58 21.23 1.26
N GLU A 197 -8.80 21.32 1.77
CA GLU A 197 -9.06 21.91 3.09
C GLU A 197 -8.35 21.13 4.18
N ASN A 198 -8.41 19.80 4.14
CA ASN A 198 -7.72 18.96 5.13
C ASN A 198 -6.19 19.14 5.09
N ILE A 199 -5.62 19.25 3.88
CA ILE A 199 -4.17 19.47 3.72
C ILE A 199 -3.75 20.88 4.15
N LYS A 200 -4.59 21.91 3.94
CA LYS A 200 -4.36 23.24 4.49
C LYS A 200 -4.34 23.25 6.03
N ARG A 201 -5.28 22.52 6.69
CA ARG A 201 -5.24 22.34 8.14
C ARG A 201 -3.93 21.67 8.60
N LEU A 202 -3.49 20.62 7.86
CA LEU A 202 -2.23 19.93 8.13
C LEU A 202 -1.00 20.84 7.93
N ALA A 203 -1.01 21.70 6.93
CA ALA A 203 0.07 22.65 6.68
C ALA A 203 0.17 23.75 7.75
N GLY A 204 -0.93 24.02 8.47
CA GLY A 204 -0.98 24.98 9.57
C GLY A 204 -0.35 24.49 10.89
N VAL A 205 0.01 23.20 10.99
CA VAL A 205 0.63 22.63 12.20
C VAL A 205 2.13 22.41 12.01
N PRO A 206 2.94 22.44 13.11
CA PRO A 206 4.38 22.28 13.00
C PRO A 206 4.77 20.86 12.60
N LEU A 207 5.91 20.76 11.91
CA LEU A 207 6.59 19.50 11.62
C LEU A 207 7.20 18.91 12.91
N ALA A 208 7.33 17.58 12.96
CA ALA A 208 7.93 16.90 14.11
C ALA A 208 9.46 17.12 14.21
N HIS A 209 10.11 17.39 13.11
CA HIS A 209 11.57 17.62 12.95
C HIS A 209 11.84 18.36 11.66
N GLU A 210 13.08 18.85 11.51
CA GLU A 210 13.56 19.46 10.26
C GLU A 210 13.42 18.48 9.07
N PRO A 211 12.94 18.94 7.91
CA PRO A 211 12.84 18.10 6.72
C PRO A 211 14.17 17.43 6.37
N GLY A 212 14.16 16.10 6.31
CA GLY A 212 15.32 15.27 6.00
C GLY A 212 16.21 14.87 7.19
N GLU A 213 15.93 15.35 8.41
CA GLU A 213 16.76 15.04 9.59
C GLU A 213 16.19 13.92 10.48
N GLY A 214 15.00 13.42 10.18
CA GLY A 214 14.36 12.35 10.93
C GLY A 214 13.44 11.53 10.08
N ASN A 215 12.86 10.50 10.69
CA ASN A 215 11.80 9.70 10.09
C ASN A 215 10.56 9.75 10.99
N THR A 216 9.48 10.31 10.46
CA THR A 216 8.17 10.38 11.14
C THR A 216 7.10 9.82 10.22
N TYR A 217 6.58 8.66 10.58
CA TYR A 217 5.44 8.08 9.89
C TYR A 217 4.23 9.02 9.99
N GLY A 218 3.80 9.59 8.87
CA GLY A 218 2.82 10.68 8.83
C GLY A 218 1.97 10.71 7.57
N MET A 219 1.16 11.77 7.45
CA MET A 219 0.18 11.98 6.37
C MET A 219 0.82 12.32 5.01
N ASN A 220 2.04 11.92 4.78
CA ASN A 220 2.79 12.21 3.56
C ASN A 220 2.07 11.75 2.28
N MET A 221 1.38 10.60 2.34
CA MET A 221 0.64 10.07 1.18
C MET A 221 -0.66 10.84 0.92
N ASP A 222 -1.24 11.43 1.95
CA ASP A 222 -2.40 12.30 1.81
C ASP A 222 -2.00 13.61 1.15
N VAL A 223 -0.81 14.14 1.51
CA VAL A 223 -0.18 15.28 0.82
C VAL A 223 0.14 14.95 -0.63
N LEU A 224 0.68 13.75 -0.93
CA LEU A 224 0.87 13.29 -2.31
C LEU A 224 -0.45 13.19 -3.07
N GLY A 225 -1.54 12.78 -2.42
CA GLY A 225 -2.88 12.81 -3.01
C GLY A 225 -3.28 14.24 -3.46
N ARG A 226 -3.01 15.25 -2.63
CA ARG A 226 -3.25 16.65 -2.99
C ARG A 226 -2.30 17.16 -4.08
N VAL A 227 -1.04 16.76 -4.06
CA VAL A 227 -0.09 17.04 -5.16
C VAL A 227 -0.64 16.51 -6.49
N ILE A 228 -1.17 15.27 -6.50
CA ILE A 228 -1.80 14.68 -7.70
C ILE A 228 -2.98 15.54 -8.15
N GLU A 229 -3.86 15.99 -7.26
CA GLU A 229 -4.99 16.85 -7.61
C GLU A 229 -4.55 18.18 -8.27
N VAL A 230 -3.49 18.80 -7.73
CA VAL A 230 -3.01 20.08 -8.25
C VAL A 230 -2.35 19.93 -9.62
N LEU A 231 -1.53 18.89 -9.78
CA LEU A 231 -0.79 18.69 -11.04
C LEU A 231 -1.66 18.14 -12.17
N ASP A 232 -2.63 17.28 -11.86
CA ASP A 232 -3.51 16.66 -12.86
C ASP A 232 -4.83 17.43 -13.10
N GLY A 233 -5.29 18.17 -12.10
CA GLY A 233 -6.54 18.95 -12.14
C GLY A 233 -7.82 18.14 -11.84
N ARG A 234 -7.74 16.84 -11.61
CA ARG A 234 -8.88 15.98 -11.24
C ARG A 234 -8.88 15.69 -9.73
N PRO A 235 -10.06 15.48 -9.09
CA PRO A 235 -10.11 14.92 -7.75
C PRO A 235 -9.30 13.64 -7.63
N PHE A 236 -8.58 13.46 -6.50
CA PHE A 236 -7.65 12.33 -6.30
C PHE A 236 -8.31 10.96 -6.49
N ALA A 237 -9.52 10.77 -5.95
CA ALA A 237 -10.26 9.51 -6.15
C ALA A 237 -10.58 9.22 -7.62
N LYS A 238 -10.87 10.27 -8.41
CA LYS A 238 -11.13 10.15 -9.84
C LYS A 238 -9.86 9.77 -10.59
N TYR A 239 -8.73 10.44 -10.30
CA TYR A 239 -7.44 10.09 -10.87
C TYR A 239 -7.10 8.61 -10.61
N MET A 240 -7.15 8.17 -9.37
CA MET A 240 -6.85 6.79 -8.99
C MET A 240 -7.71 5.77 -9.73
N ARG A 241 -9.01 6.05 -9.86
CA ARG A 241 -9.94 5.19 -10.58
C ARG A 241 -9.61 5.08 -12.07
N GLU A 242 -9.26 6.20 -12.72
CA GLU A 242 -9.05 6.27 -14.17
C GLU A 242 -7.66 5.81 -14.58
N GLU A 243 -6.62 6.17 -13.81
CA GLU A 243 -5.23 5.91 -14.17
C GLU A 243 -4.66 4.59 -13.60
N LEU A 244 -5.28 4.04 -12.52
CA LEU A 244 -4.81 2.80 -11.91
C LEU A 244 -5.89 1.70 -11.90
N PHE A 245 -7.03 1.97 -11.25
CA PHE A 245 -7.97 0.88 -10.95
C PHE A 245 -8.62 0.31 -12.21
N ARG A 246 -9.08 1.16 -13.12
CA ARG A 246 -9.67 0.70 -14.39
C ARG A 246 -8.68 0.00 -15.30
N PRO A 247 -7.49 0.56 -15.60
CA PRO A 247 -6.50 -0.11 -16.42
C PRO A 247 -6.06 -1.47 -15.88
N LEU A 248 -5.93 -1.60 -14.55
CA LEU A 248 -5.56 -2.85 -13.86
C LEU A 248 -6.76 -3.76 -13.56
N LYS A 249 -7.98 -3.39 -13.97
CA LYS A 249 -9.21 -4.15 -13.70
C LYS A 249 -9.50 -4.39 -12.21
N MET A 250 -9.05 -3.48 -11.33
CA MET A 250 -9.28 -3.52 -9.89
C MET A 250 -10.71 -3.03 -9.58
N LYS A 251 -11.70 -3.91 -9.76
CA LYS A 251 -13.14 -3.56 -9.77
C LYS A 251 -13.73 -3.28 -8.39
N ASP A 252 -13.04 -3.71 -7.37
CA ASP A 252 -13.46 -3.68 -5.97
C ASP A 252 -12.51 -2.84 -5.10
N THR A 253 -11.67 -2.02 -5.73
CA THR A 253 -10.75 -1.11 -5.04
C THR A 253 -11.22 0.34 -5.19
N GLY A 254 -11.24 1.07 -4.07
CA GLY A 254 -11.62 2.48 -4.07
C GLY A 254 -11.69 3.08 -2.66
N PHE A 255 -11.93 4.39 -2.61
CA PHE A 255 -12.13 5.13 -1.36
C PHE A 255 -13.57 5.05 -0.84
N ALA A 256 -14.47 4.48 -1.63
CA ALA A 256 -15.85 4.20 -1.24
C ALA A 256 -16.31 2.87 -1.85
N VAL A 257 -17.32 2.28 -1.21
CA VAL A 257 -17.95 1.03 -1.64
C VAL A 257 -19.36 1.32 -2.12
N PRO A 258 -19.73 0.93 -3.34
CA PRO A 258 -21.12 1.05 -3.82
C PRO A 258 -22.10 0.31 -2.90
N LYS A 259 -23.30 0.89 -2.70
CA LYS A 259 -24.30 0.36 -1.75
C LYS A 259 -24.65 -1.12 -1.96
N ASN A 260 -24.69 -1.57 -3.20
CA ASN A 260 -24.97 -2.96 -3.56
C ASN A 260 -23.83 -3.95 -3.19
N LYS A 261 -22.66 -3.44 -2.73
CA LYS A 261 -21.52 -4.24 -2.29
C LYS A 261 -21.26 -4.13 -0.78
N TRP A 262 -22.04 -3.35 -0.03
CA TRP A 262 -21.83 -3.14 1.41
C TRP A 262 -21.84 -4.44 2.21
N ASN A 263 -22.68 -5.38 1.78
CA ASN A 263 -22.74 -6.72 2.37
C ASN A 263 -21.45 -7.55 2.19
N ARG A 264 -20.48 -7.10 1.37
CA ARG A 264 -19.20 -7.78 1.18
C ARG A 264 -18.09 -7.22 2.10
N VAL A 265 -18.33 -6.09 2.76
CA VAL A 265 -17.34 -5.50 3.68
C VAL A 265 -17.25 -6.35 4.94
N SER A 266 -16.03 -6.69 5.36
CA SER A 266 -15.77 -7.42 6.60
C SER A 266 -15.90 -6.50 7.80
N SER A 267 -16.47 -7.03 8.89
CA SER A 267 -16.44 -6.40 10.21
C SER A 267 -15.01 -6.39 10.75
N VAL A 268 -14.69 -5.39 11.58
CA VAL A 268 -13.39 -5.30 12.26
C VAL A 268 -13.52 -5.85 13.67
N TYR A 269 -12.51 -6.57 14.10
CA TYR A 269 -12.43 -7.17 15.42
C TYR A 269 -11.25 -6.62 16.23
N THR A 270 -11.28 -6.85 17.51
CA THR A 270 -10.20 -6.59 18.46
C THR A 270 -10.05 -7.76 19.42
N THR A 271 -8.95 -7.79 20.15
CA THR A 271 -8.81 -8.70 21.31
C THR A 271 -9.06 -7.93 22.58
N LYS A 272 -10.12 -8.29 23.30
CA LYS A 272 -10.47 -7.76 24.62
C LYS A 272 -10.47 -8.90 25.62
N ASP A 273 -9.70 -8.80 26.70
CA ASP A 273 -9.55 -9.83 27.73
C ASP A 273 -9.23 -11.23 27.16
N GLY A 274 -8.34 -11.27 26.14
CA GLY A 274 -7.93 -12.49 25.47
C GLY A 274 -8.99 -13.11 24.53
N LYS A 275 -10.11 -12.43 24.29
CA LYS A 275 -11.19 -12.90 23.41
C LYS A 275 -11.41 -11.96 22.23
N LEU A 276 -11.80 -12.52 21.09
CA LEU A 276 -12.26 -11.72 19.96
C LEU A 276 -13.57 -11.01 20.33
N ALA A 277 -13.60 -9.71 20.08
CA ALA A 277 -14.78 -8.86 20.21
C ALA A 277 -14.88 -7.97 18.98
N LEU A 278 -16.09 -7.54 18.64
CA LEU A 278 -16.29 -6.52 17.62
C LEU A 278 -15.48 -5.27 18.01
N PHE A 279 -14.77 -4.69 17.07
CA PHE A 279 -13.97 -3.49 17.32
C PHE A 279 -14.90 -2.35 17.70
N ASP A 280 -14.70 -1.80 18.89
CA ASP A 280 -15.45 -0.65 19.37
C ASP A 280 -14.91 0.61 18.64
N GLU A 281 -15.66 1.04 17.66
CA GLU A 281 -15.30 2.16 16.82
C GLU A 281 -15.45 3.52 17.55
N SER A 282 -16.08 3.54 18.73
CA SER A 282 -16.12 4.71 19.61
C SER A 282 -14.73 5.13 20.13
N VAL A 283 -13.76 4.22 20.08
CA VAL A 283 -12.33 4.54 20.33
C VAL A 283 -11.84 5.69 19.45
N PHE A 284 -12.40 5.86 18.25
CA PHE A 284 -12.07 6.99 17.40
C PHE A 284 -12.68 8.30 17.89
N ASP A 285 -13.80 8.28 18.61
CA ASP A 285 -14.41 9.51 19.15
C ASP A 285 -13.50 10.17 20.18
N GLU A 286 -12.72 9.40 20.96
CA GLU A 286 -11.76 9.92 21.93
C GLU A 286 -10.37 10.21 21.33
N LYS A 287 -9.85 9.28 20.51
CA LYS A 287 -8.47 9.30 20.02
C LYS A 287 -8.31 10.00 18.67
N ALA A 288 -9.34 10.02 17.88
CA ALA A 288 -9.35 10.61 16.54
C ALA A 288 -10.79 11.02 16.15
N PRO A 289 -11.36 12.04 16.80
CA PRO A 289 -12.79 12.39 16.70
C PRO A 289 -13.24 12.77 15.28
N ASN A 290 -12.28 13.12 14.43
CA ASN A 290 -12.54 13.48 13.03
C ASN A 290 -12.51 12.27 12.08
N ASN A 291 -12.21 11.07 12.60
CA ASN A 291 -12.22 9.83 11.83
C ASN A 291 -13.48 9.02 12.14
N LYS A 292 -14.05 8.40 11.12
CA LYS A 292 -15.24 7.54 11.26
C LYS A 292 -15.02 6.20 10.57
N PRO A 293 -15.47 5.10 11.19
CA PRO A 293 -15.20 3.73 10.73
C PRO A 293 -15.90 3.36 9.43
N GLU A 294 -17.03 4.01 9.14
CA GLU A 294 -17.82 3.78 7.94
C GLU A 294 -17.53 4.81 6.83
N TRP A 295 -16.31 5.41 6.80
CA TRP A 295 -15.91 6.38 5.78
C TRP A 295 -16.17 5.90 4.35
N TRP A 296 -16.06 4.61 4.11
CA TRP A 296 -16.24 3.96 2.82
C TRP A 296 -17.70 3.99 2.31
N LYS A 297 -18.64 4.46 3.12
CA LYS A 297 -20.03 4.75 2.71
C LYS A 297 -20.20 6.18 2.18
N ARG A 298 -19.18 7.03 2.31
CA ARG A 298 -19.23 8.45 1.93
C ARG A 298 -18.87 8.68 0.48
N ASN A 299 -19.09 9.90 0.00
CA ASN A 299 -18.67 10.30 -1.34
C ASN A 299 -17.16 10.49 -1.40
N PRO A 300 -16.41 9.68 -2.18
CA PRO A 300 -14.97 9.76 -2.27
C PRO A 300 -14.47 11.02 -3.00
N ASP A 301 -15.33 11.69 -3.80
CA ASP A 301 -14.94 12.89 -4.52
C ASP A 301 -14.84 14.13 -3.58
N LYS A 302 -15.29 14.01 -2.34
CA LYS A 302 -15.10 15.05 -1.31
C LYS A 302 -13.71 14.94 -0.70
N ILE A 303 -13.40 13.82 -0.08
CA ILE A 303 -12.10 13.57 0.52
C ILE A 303 -11.70 12.11 0.32
N ALA A 304 -10.53 11.92 -0.25
CA ALA A 304 -9.89 10.62 -0.44
C ALA A 304 -8.49 10.66 0.18
N LEU A 305 -8.25 9.82 1.20
CA LEU A 305 -6.99 9.83 1.94
C LEU A 305 -6.05 8.75 1.42
N GLY A 306 -4.97 9.19 0.79
CA GLY A 306 -3.97 8.31 0.14
C GLY A 306 -3.19 7.43 1.11
N GLY A 307 -3.14 7.84 2.39
CA GLY A 307 -2.41 7.13 3.42
C GLY A 307 -3.11 5.89 3.97
N ALA A 308 -4.48 5.86 4.02
CA ALA A 308 -5.21 4.80 4.71
C ALA A 308 -6.63 4.55 4.19
N GLY A 309 -7.11 5.32 3.22
CA GLY A 309 -8.54 5.40 2.89
C GLY A 309 -9.07 4.33 1.93
N LEU A 310 -8.26 3.41 1.41
CA LEU A 310 -8.71 2.43 0.44
C LEU A 310 -9.36 1.20 1.07
N ILE A 311 -10.41 0.75 0.38
CA ILE A 311 -11.00 -0.60 0.51
C ILE A 311 -10.56 -1.41 -0.71
N SER A 312 -10.28 -2.71 -0.53
CA SER A 312 -9.88 -3.59 -1.63
C SER A 312 -10.20 -5.05 -1.33
N THR A 313 -9.97 -5.91 -2.31
CA THR A 313 -9.97 -7.37 -2.18
C THR A 313 -8.56 -7.93 -2.36
N ALA A 314 -8.32 -9.17 -1.94
CA ALA A 314 -7.04 -9.84 -2.15
C ALA A 314 -6.67 -9.94 -3.64
N ILE A 315 -7.64 -10.21 -4.52
CA ILE A 315 -7.40 -10.34 -5.95
C ILE A 315 -7.10 -9.00 -6.62
N ASP A 316 -7.79 -7.92 -6.26
CA ASP A 316 -7.50 -6.60 -6.82
C ASP A 316 -6.09 -6.13 -6.43
N TYR A 317 -5.73 -6.32 -5.15
CA TYR A 317 -4.38 -5.98 -4.69
C TYR A 317 -3.32 -6.88 -5.35
N ALA A 318 -3.64 -8.14 -5.66
CA ALA A 318 -2.79 -9.05 -6.41
C ALA A 318 -2.52 -8.56 -7.85
N LEU A 319 -3.53 -8.04 -8.55
CA LEU A 319 -3.36 -7.42 -9.87
C LEU A 319 -2.37 -6.27 -9.81
N PHE A 320 -2.51 -5.41 -8.79
CA PHE A 320 -1.60 -4.28 -8.58
C PHE A 320 -0.16 -4.73 -8.30
N LEU A 321 0.05 -5.69 -7.40
CA LEU A 321 1.39 -6.19 -7.10
C LEU A 321 2.00 -6.95 -8.29
N GLN A 322 1.22 -7.71 -9.05
CA GLN A 322 1.70 -8.40 -10.24
C GLN A 322 2.15 -7.41 -11.32
N MET A 323 1.45 -6.27 -11.47
CA MET A 323 1.90 -5.19 -12.34
C MET A 323 3.31 -4.70 -11.95
N LEU A 324 3.60 -4.56 -10.67
CA LEU A 324 4.93 -4.17 -10.18
C LEU A 324 5.99 -5.26 -10.46
N VAL A 325 5.69 -6.54 -10.20
CA VAL A 325 6.57 -7.67 -10.52
C VAL A 325 6.91 -7.72 -12.00
N ASN A 326 5.96 -7.39 -12.86
CA ASN A 326 6.14 -7.35 -14.32
C ASN A 326 6.89 -6.09 -14.81
N GLY A 327 7.40 -5.26 -13.89
CA GLY A 327 8.10 -4.02 -14.24
C GLY A 327 7.18 -2.92 -14.75
N GLY A 328 5.98 -2.82 -14.17
CA GLY A 328 5.04 -1.72 -14.39
C GLY A 328 3.97 -1.98 -15.45
N GLU A 329 3.73 -3.25 -15.81
CA GLU A 329 2.77 -3.61 -16.88
C GLU A 329 1.94 -4.84 -16.50
N LEU A 330 0.64 -4.82 -16.81
CA LEU A 330 -0.26 -5.97 -16.69
C LEU A 330 -1.27 -5.96 -17.85
N ASP A 331 -1.57 -7.12 -18.42
CA ASP A 331 -2.53 -7.28 -19.53
C ASP A 331 -2.31 -6.27 -20.67
N GLY A 332 -1.04 -5.98 -21.02
CA GLY A 332 -0.69 -4.99 -22.05
C GLY A 332 -0.91 -3.54 -21.65
N LYS A 333 -1.32 -3.26 -20.40
CA LYS A 333 -1.46 -1.91 -19.87
C LYS A 333 -0.22 -1.55 -19.05
N ARG A 334 0.52 -0.55 -19.54
CA ARG A 334 1.68 0.02 -18.85
C ARG A 334 1.21 1.11 -17.91
N ILE A 335 1.52 0.92 -16.63
CA ILE A 335 1.21 1.85 -15.54
C ILE A 335 2.44 2.71 -15.20
N LEU A 336 3.62 2.08 -15.13
CA LEU A 336 4.91 2.73 -14.90
C LEU A 336 5.99 2.14 -15.80
N GLY A 337 7.04 2.89 -16.03
CA GLY A 337 8.26 2.40 -16.63
C GLY A 337 9.04 1.48 -15.70
N ARG A 338 9.74 0.50 -16.25
CA ARG A 338 10.50 -0.50 -15.47
C ARG A 338 11.53 0.13 -14.53
N LYS A 339 12.19 1.22 -14.95
CA LYS A 339 13.19 1.90 -14.11
C LYS A 339 12.55 2.60 -12.91
N THR A 340 11.36 3.15 -13.09
CA THR A 340 10.59 3.81 -12.01
C THR A 340 10.06 2.78 -11.01
N VAL A 341 9.58 1.63 -11.48
CA VAL A 341 9.22 0.52 -10.57
C VAL A 341 10.41 0.11 -9.70
N ASN A 342 11.61 0.01 -10.27
CA ASN A 342 12.81 -0.33 -9.51
C ASN A 342 13.21 0.73 -8.45
N MET A 343 12.69 1.96 -8.54
CA MET A 343 12.91 2.97 -7.49
C MET A 343 12.14 2.63 -6.21
N ILE A 344 11.02 1.94 -6.30
CA ILE A 344 10.16 1.60 -5.16
C ILE A 344 10.92 0.77 -4.13
N SER A 345 11.69 -0.24 -4.61
CA SER A 345 12.44 -1.17 -3.77
C SER A 345 13.92 -0.80 -3.57
N ARG A 346 14.30 0.45 -3.81
CA ARG A 346 15.61 0.94 -3.39
C ARG A 346 15.56 1.26 -1.90
N GLY A 347 16.49 0.70 -1.13
CA GLY A 347 16.69 1.11 0.27
C GLY A 347 17.24 2.54 0.30
N ILE A 348 16.39 3.52 0.62
CA ILE A 348 16.76 4.94 0.55
C ILE A 348 17.13 5.49 1.94
N HIS A 349 16.42 5.04 2.97
CA HIS A 349 16.64 5.49 4.33
C HIS A 349 16.72 4.29 5.28
N GLN A 350 17.87 4.16 5.96
CA GLN A 350 18.13 3.14 6.94
C GLN A 350 18.27 3.79 8.33
N SER A 351 17.26 3.57 9.18
CA SER A 351 17.24 4.17 10.52
C SER A 351 18.27 3.53 11.47
N ASN A 352 18.63 2.27 11.23
CA ASN A 352 19.65 1.55 11.97
C ASN A 352 20.64 0.92 10.98
N PRO A 353 21.93 1.29 11.00
CA PRO A 353 22.97 0.72 10.11
C PRO A 353 23.11 -0.80 10.18
N GLU A 354 22.75 -1.42 11.30
CA GLU A 354 22.80 -2.88 11.47
C GLU A 354 21.57 -3.60 10.94
N SER A 355 20.52 -2.87 10.54
CA SER A 355 19.30 -3.46 10.00
C SER A 355 19.56 -4.13 8.66
N SER A 356 18.95 -5.31 8.44
CA SER A 356 18.91 -5.96 7.13
C SER A 356 17.88 -5.31 6.18
N THR A 357 17.12 -4.34 6.67
CA THR A 357 16.06 -3.65 5.92
C THR A 357 16.23 -2.14 5.95
N ALA A 358 15.67 -1.48 4.94
CA ALA A 358 15.61 -0.02 4.83
C ALA A 358 14.22 0.41 4.33
N SER A 359 13.89 1.69 4.49
CA SER A 359 12.72 2.29 3.84
C SER A 359 13.00 2.52 2.36
N GLY A 360 12.13 1.99 1.50
CA GLY A 360 11.99 2.37 0.09
C GLY A 360 10.95 3.48 -0.08
N LEU A 361 10.32 3.54 -1.26
CA LEU A 361 9.21 4.47 -1.48
C LEU A 361 7.92 3.87 -0.88
N SER A 362 7.62 4.23 0.37
CA SER A 362 6.46 3.76 1.17
C SER A 362 6.39 2.25 1.44
N VAL A 363 7.51 1.55 1.36
CA VAL A 363 7.63 0.11 1.65
C VAL A 363 8.88 -0.16 2.49
N SER A 364 8.91 -1.29 3.19
CA SER A 364 10.13 -1.83 3.78
C SER A 364 10.82 -2.72 2.75
N VAL A 365 12.14 -2.60 2.64
CA VAL A 365 12.96 -3.27 1.62
C VAL A 365 14.06 -4.09 2.27
N VAL A 366 14.27 -5.33 1.86
CA VAL A 366 15.42 -6.16 2.23
C VAL A 366 16.65 -5.66 1.47
N ILE A 367 17.60 -5.05 2.17
CA ILE A 367 18.84 -4.49 1.58
C ILE A 367 20.03 -5.42 1.74
N ASN A 368 19.97 -6.35 2.67
CA ASN A 368 21.03 -7.33 2.91
C ASN A 368 20.41 -8.69 3.29
N SER A 369 20.35 -9.62 2.34
CA SER A 369 19.76 -10.94 2.55
C SER A 369 20.61 -11.86 3.42
N GLU A 370 21.93 -11.62 3.54
CA GLU A 370 22.81 -12.42 4.39
C GLU A 370 22.57 -12.14 5.88
N LYS A 371 22.25 -10.90 6.22
CA LYS A 371 21.84 -10.49 7.58
C LYS A 371 20.34 -10.70 7.85
N HIS A 372 19.55 -10.97 6.80
CA HIS A 372 18.11 -11.11 6.92
C HIS A 372 17.73 -12.54 7.25
N LEU A 373 17.39 -12.81 8.51
CA LEU A 373 17.06 -14.16 9.00
C LEU A 373 15.68 -14.67 8.54
N HIS A 374 15.31 -14.34 7.32
CA HIS A 374 14.08 -14.74 6.65
C HIS A 374 14.37 -15.10 5.19
N PRO A 375 13.50 -15.86 4.52
CA PRO A 375 13.77 -16.40 3.19
C PRO A 375 13.67 -15.41 2.03
N GLU A 376 13.35 -14.13 2.29
CA GLU A 376 13.22 -13.12 1.25
C GLU A 376 14.55 -12.83 0.56
N SER A 377 14.51 -12.67 -0.76
CA SER A 377 15.65 -12.20 -1.54
C SER A 377 15.98 -10.73 -1.27
N GLN A 378 17.23 -10.33 -1.47
CA GLN A 378 17.59 -8.90 -1.50
C GLN A 378 16.79 -8.17 -2.60
N GLY A 379 16.25 -7.01 -2.26
CA GLY A 379 15.33 -6.24 -3.10
C GLY A 379 13.86 -6.61 -2.93
N SER A 380 13.56 -7.63 -2.12
CA SER A 380 12.17 -7.89 -1.69
C SER A 380 11.63 -6.73 -0.88
N PHE A 381 10.34 -6.44 -1.06
CA PHE A 381 9.68 -5.37 -0.33
C PHE A 381 8.32 -5.81 0.22
N ASN A 382 7.92 -5.19 1.30
CA ASN A 382 6.69 -5.53 1.99
C ASN A 382 6.02 -4.32 2.64
N GLY A 383 4.78 -4.51 3.05
CA GLY A 383 4.01 -3.54 3.81
C GLY A 383 2.79 -4.19 4.44
N GLY A 384 2.14 -3.45 5.31
CA GLY A 384 0.93 -3.90 5.99
C GLY A 384 -0.04 -2.77 6.25
N GLY A 385 -1.21 -3.10 6.80
CA GLY A 385 -2.25 -2.15 7.16
C GLY A 385 -2.73 -2.32 8.59
N TYR A 386 -3.26 -1.25 9.14
CA TYR A 386 -3.70 -1.12 10.53
C TYR A 386 -4.65 -2.24 11.00
N PHE A 387 -5.44 -2.80 10.09
CA PHE A 387 -6.41 -3.85 10.39
C PHE A 387 -5.90 -5.27 10.10
N TYR A 388 -4.59 -5.49 10.27
CA TYR A 388 -3.93 -6.79 10.08
C TYR A 388 -4.03 -7.30 8.65
N THR A 389 -3.70 -6.43 7.72
CA THR A 389 -3.50 -6.76 6.32
C THR A 389 -2.02 -6.68 5.98
N SER A 390 -1.52 -7.55 5.12
CA SER A 390 -0.11 -7.60 4.75
C SER A 390 0.11 -8.08 3.34
N PHE A 391 1.24 -7.65 2.76
CA PHE A 391 1.75 -8.16 1.49
C PHE A 391 3.28 -8.20 1.49
N TRP A 392 3.82 -9.04 0.62
CA TRP A 392 5.22 -8.99 0.23
C TRP A 392 5.36 -9.25 -1.26
N VAL A 393 6.45 -8.76 -1.83
CA VAL A 393 6.87 -8.97 -3.21
C VAL A 393 8.35 -9.34 -3.20
N ASP A 394 8.68 -10.46 -3.79
CA ASP A 394 10.04 -10.87 -4.10
C ASP A 394 10.26 -10.81 -5.61
N PRO A 395 10.88 -9.74 -6.13
CA PRO A 395 11.06 -9.58 -7.57
C PRO A 395 12.01 -10.61 -8.17
N LYS A 396 12.98 -11.12 -7.39
CA LYS A 396 13.94 -12.14 -7.86
C LYS A 396 13.24 -13.48 -8.06
N GLU A 397 12.40 -13.87 -7.10
CA GLU A 397 11.60 -15.08 -7.21
C GLU A 397 10.33 -14.89 -8.04
N LYS A 398 9.98 -13.65 -8.45
CA LYS A 398 8.66 -13.31 -9.02
C LYS A 398 7.52 -13.87 -8.17
N PHE A 399 7.67 -13.72 -6.87
CA PHE A 399 6.78 -14.27 -5.86
C PHE A 399 6.06 -13.16 -5.11
N VAL A 400 4.75 -13.29 -5.01
CA VAL A 400 3.89 -12.35 -4.30
C VAL A 400 3.03 -13.10 -3.29
N GLY A 401 2.92 -12.57 -2.10
CA GLY A 401 1.96 -13.04 -1.12
C GLY A 401 1.15 -11.91 -0.51
N ILE A 402 -0.11 -12.17 -0.25
CA ILE A 402 -1.05 -11.25 0.38
C ILE A 402 -1.85 -12.01 1.42
N LEU A 403 -1.96 -11.46 2.61
CA LEU A 403 -2.84 -11.95 3.67
C LEU A 403 -3.69 -10.80 4.18
N LEU A 404 -5.01 -10.97 4.14
CA LEU A 404 -5.98 -9.98 4.59
C LEU A 404 -6.83 -10.54 5.72
N SER A 405 -6.81 -9.89 6.87
CA SER A 405 -7.74 -10.09 7.99
C SER A 405 -8.34 -8.75 8.39
N GLN A 406 -9.20 -8.70 9.41
CA GLN A 406 -9.75 -7.45 9.95
C GLN A 406 -9.76 -7.50 11.47
N ILE A 407 -8.59 -7.29 12.06
CA ILE A 407 -8.41 -7.25 13.52
C ILE A 407 -7.40 -6.16 13.92
N ASN A 408 -7.64 -5.44 15.02
CA ASN A 408 -6.70 -4.50 15.60
C ASN A 408 -6.94 -4.34 17.13
N PRO A 409 -5.89 -4.48 17.96
CA PRO A 409 -4.57 -4.98 17.60
C PRO A 409 -4.62 -6.48 17.27
N GLY A 410 -3.83 -6.89 16.27
CA GLY A 410 -3.61 -8.29 15.95
C GLY A 410 -2.31 -8.79 16.58
N TYR A 411 -2.40 -9.75 17.48
CA TYR A 411 -1.23 -10.36 18.14
C TYR A 411 -0.86 -11.73 17.59
N SER A 412 -1.52 -12.15 16.52
CA SER A 412 -1.27 -13.46 15.91
C SER A 412 0.03 -13.47 15.12
N GLN A 413 0.73 -14.60 15.11
CA GLN A 413 1.87 -14.88 14.24
C GLN A 413 1.43 -15.23 12.80
N LEU A 414 0.14 -15.14 12.49
CA LEU A 414 -0.46 -15.59 11.24
C LEU A 414 0.24 -15.02 10.00
N ALA A 415 0.49 -13.70 9.96
CA ALA A 415 1.10 -13.07 8.78
C ALA A 415 2.56 -13.53 8.57
N GLY A 416 3.36 -13.62 9.65
CA GLY A 416 4.72 -14.14 9.60
C GLY A 416 4.78 -15.60 9.16
N ASN A 417 3.93 -16.44 9.77
CA ASN A 417 3.84 -17.86 9.43
C ASN A 417 3.34 -18.08 7.99
N PHE A 418 2.37 -17.31 7.54
CA PHE A 418 1.87 -17.38 6.16
C PHE A 418 2.99 -17.07 5.16
N LYS A 419 3.79 -16.04 5.40
CA LYS A 419 4.94 -15.69 4.56
C LYS A 419 5.99 -16.79 4.57
N LEU A 420 6.42 -17.25 5.74
CA LEU A 420 7.43 -18.30 5.88
C LEU A 420 6.99 -19.61 5.19
N MET A 421 5.76 -20.04 5.42
CA MET A 421 5.20 -21.24 4.79
C MET A 421 4.99 -21.05 3.28
N GLY A 422 4.66 -19.85 2.82
CA GLY A 422 4.58 -19.50 1.41
C GLY A 422 5.91 -19.73 0.69
N TYR A 423 7.01 -19.23 1.26
CA TYR A 423 8.37 -19.47 0.74
C TYR A 423 8.74 -20.96 0.82
N SER A 424 8.40 -21.64 1.92
CA SER A 424 8.71 -23.06 2.06
C SER A 424 7.97 -23.95 1.05
N ALA A 425 6.87 -23.45 0.48
CA ALA A 425 6.08 -24.18 -0.53
C ALA A 425 6.58 -23.96 -1.97
N LEU A 426 7.54 -23.07 -2.21
CA LEU A 426 8.18 -22.94 -3.53
C LEU A 426 8.98 -24.19 -3.86
N LYS A 427 8.93 -24.61 -5.15
CA LYS A 427 9.73 -25.74 -5.71
C LYS A 427 11.07 -25.27 -6.19
#